data_6fbe6d873f28da7a8eab0f4e35162ad0
#
_entry.id   6fbe6d873f28da7a8eab0f4e35162ad0
#
_cell.length_a   1.000
_cell.length_b   1.000
_cell.length_c   1.000
_cell.angle_alpha   90.00
_cell.angle_beta   90.00
_cell.angle_gamma   90.00
#
_symmetry.space_group_name_H-M   'P 1'
#
loop_
_entity.id
_entity.type
_entity.pdbx_description
1 polymer ?
#
loop_
_entity_poly.entity_id
_entity_poly.type
_entity_poly.pdbx_seq_one_letter_code
_entity_poly.pdbx_strand_id
1 'polypeptide(L)'
;MLCPVCRYDNFEGEDECANCGASLTNHDIPGGVGDYRDTILSEHIEAMGIGSPVTVPPNIGVADAIRQMHENEIDCLLIALDGRLVGVFTDRDAFVKAVDKRLQLYKVRDFMTPDPVVLRKDDTLAIAIHKMAVGGFRHIPIVDDDQRPLAVVSAADVFRHIVGSLG
;
A
#
# COMPACT_ATOMS: atom_id res chain seq x y z
N MET A 1 8.58 13.86 21.41
CA MET A 1 9.22 14.36 20.14
C MET A 1 8.33 14.01 18.96
N LEU A 2 7.90 15.00 18.17
CA LEU A 2 7.02 14.75 17.01
C LEU A 2 7.80 14.14 15.84
N CYS A 3 7.28 13.05 15.30
CA CYS A 3 7.85 12.42 14.10
C CYS A 3 7.79 13.38 12.91
N PRO A 4 8.90 13.61 12.17
CA PRO A 4 8.91 14.49 11.01
C PRO A 4 8.08 13.97 9.83
N VAL A 5 7.78 12.67 9.80
CA VAL A 5 7.05 12.02 8.71
C VAL A 5 5.54 11.95 8.98
N CYS A 6 5.12 11.48 10.16
CA CYS A 6 3.69 11.24 10.44
C CYS A 6 3.14 12.08 11.60
N ARG A 7 3.98 12.93 12.22
CA ARG A 7 3.65 13.80 13.37
C ARG A 7 3.16 13.07 14.62
N TYR A 8 3.35 11.75 14.70
CA TYR A 8 3.10 11.00 15.91
C TYR A 8 4.03 11.48 17.03
N ASP A 9 3.49 11.65 18.24
CA ASP A 9 4.29 12.08 19.39
C ASP A 9 4.96 10.87 20.04
N ASN A 10 6.28 10.76 19.83
CA ASN A 10 7.13 9.70 20.35
C ASN A 10 7.80 10.12 21.66
N PHE A 11 8.22 9.16 22.46
CA PHE A 11 9.04 9.46 23.64
C PHE A 11 10.38 10.06 23.22
N GLU A 12 10.92 10.95 24.07
CA GLU A 12 12.24 11.52 23.82
C GLU A 12 13.31 10.44 23.96
N GLY A 13 14.15 10.31 22.92
CA GLY A 13 15.24 9.33 22.88
C GLY A 13 14.94 8.05 22.10
N GLU A 14 13.74 7.94 21.46
CA GLU A 14 13.49 6.86 20.51
C GLU A 14 14.19 7.14 19.18
N ASP A 15 14.84 6.12 18.63
CA ASP A 15 15.54 6.20 17.36
C ASP A 15 14.60 6.04 16.15
N GLU A 16 13.44 5.42 16.35
CA GLU A 16 12.44 5.15 15.32
C GLU A 16 11.04 5.53 15.80
N CYS A 17 10.22 6.04 14.89
CA CYS A 17 8.84 6.38 15.19
C CYS A 17 7.99 5.13 15.45
N ALA A 18 7.34 5.08 16.62
CA ALA A 18 6.48 3.97 17.01
C ALA A 18 5.27 3.75 16.08
N ASN A 19 4.85 4.80 15.34
CA ASN A 19 3.71 4.70 14.44
C ASN A 19 4.12 4.31 13.00
N CYS A 20 5.17 4.91 12.42
CA CYS A 20 5.50 4.73 11.01
C CYS A 20 6.90 4.12 10.76
N GLY A 21 7.70 3.85 11.81
CA GLY A 21 9.04 3.30 11.70
C GLY A 21 10.09 4.25 11.10
N ALA A 22 9.75 5.53 10.91
CA ALA A 22 10.69 6.50 10.39
C ALA A 22 11.79 6.78 11.42
N SER A 23 13.06 6.91 10.98
CA SER A 23 14.17 7.29 11.84
C SER A 23 13.93 8.69 12.43
N LEU A 24 14.10 8.81 13.74
CA LEU A 24 14.00 10.06 14.50
C LEU A 24 15.37 10.68 14.78
N THR A 25 16.45 9.97 14.46
CA THR A 25 17.85 10.40 14.73
C THR A 25 18.41 11.32 13.65
N ASN A 26 17.78 11.41 12.48
CA ASN A 26 18.29 12.18 11.34
C ASN A 26 17.60 13.55 11.24
N HIS A 27 18.08 14.52 12.00
CA HIS A 27 17.60 15.91 11.99
C HIS A 27 18.16 16.75 10.84
N ASP A 28 18.98 16.18 9.94
CA ASP A 28 19.60 16.90 8.82
C ASP A 28 18.73 16.86 7.56
N ILE A 29 17.47 17.29 7.65
CA ILE A 29 16.71 17.70 6.47
C ILE A 29 17.06 19.18 6.26
N PRO A 30 17.70 19.56 5.12
CA PRO A 30 18.01 20.96 4.83
C PRO A 30 16.71 21.78 4.90
N GLY A 31 16.62 22.67 5.89
CA GLY A 31 15.54 23.63 5.98
C GLY A 31 15.59 24.57 4.77
N GLY A 32 14.54 24.55 3.93
CA GLY A 32 14.43 25.51 2.85
C GLY A 32 13.36 25.25 1.78
N VAL A 33 12.64 24.11 1.85
CA VAL A 33 11.50 23.79 0.95
C VAL A 33 10.29 23.41 1.79
N GLY A 34 10.12 24.04 2.95
CA GLY A 34 9.29 23.56 4.05
C GLY A 34 7.79 23.57 3.82
N ASP A 35 7.24 24.49 3.04
CA ASP A 35 5.79 24.74 3.10
C ASP A 35 4.97 23.82 2.18
N TYR A 36 5.41 23.63 0.95
CA TYR A 36 4.67 22.85 -0.04
C TYR A 36 4.86 21.34 0.13
N ARG A 37 6.10 20.90 0.36
CA ARG A 37 6.42 19.48 0.57
C ARG A 37 5.76 18.94 1.84
N ASP A 38 5.78 19.72 2.92
CA ASP A 38 5.17 19.33 4.19
C ASP A 38 3.64 19.26 4.07
N THR A 39 3.03 20.12 3.26
CA THR A 39 1.60 20.10 3.00
C THR A 39 1.19 18.81 2.29
N ILE A 40 1.82 18.45 1.15
CA ILE A 40 1.48 17.24 0.41
C ILE A 40 1.75 15.98 1.24
N LEU A 41 2.88 15.90 1.92
CA LEU A 41 3.22 14.73 2.71
C LEU A 41 2.33 14.51 3.92
N SER A 42 1.70 15.58 4.43
CA SER A 42 0.74 15.50 5.53
C SER A 42 -0.70 15.24 5.08
N GLU A 43 -0.98 15.22 3.77
CA GLU A 43 -2.31 14.88 3.25
C GLU A 43 -2.66 13.43 3.61
N HIS A 44 -3.93 13.22 3.96
CA HIS A 44 -4.45 11.87 4.18
C HIS A 44 -4.67 11.15 2.85
N ILE A 45 -4.44 9.85 2.84
CA ILE A 45 -4.57 9.00 1.65
C ILE A 45 -5.99 9.09 1.06
N GLU A 46 -7.01 9.30 1.89
CA GLU A 46 -8.39 9.49 1.45
C GLU A 46 -8.55 10.63 0.43
N ALA A 47 -7.74 11.68 0.51
CA ALA A 47 -7.75 12.80 -0.42
C ALA A 47 -7.30 12.44 -1.84
N MET A 48 -6.63 11.32 -2.03
CA MET A 48 -6.17 10.86 -3.35
C MET A 48 -7.30 10.35 -4.27
N GLY A 49 -8.54 10.20 -3.77
CA GLY A 49 -9.66 9.74 -4.58
C GLY A 49 -9.49 8.33 -5.16
N ILE A 50 -8.89 7.43 -4.39
CA ILE A 50 -8.59 6.06 -4.81
C ILE A 50 -9.89 5.27 -4.96
N GLY A 51 -10.02 4.54 -6.08
CA GLY A 51 -11.22 3.77 -6.41
C GLY A 51 -11.43 2.53 -5.53
N SER A 52 -12.62 1.95 -5.68
CA SER A 52 -12.98 0.71 -4.98
C SER A 52 -12.07 -0.45 -5.42
N PRO A 53 -11.63 -1.30 -4.50
CA PRO A 53 -10.75 -2.41 -4.82
C PRO A 53 -11.51 -3.55 -5.51
N VAL A 54 -10.82 -4.31 -6.35
CA VAL A 54 -11.31 -5.61 -6.82
C VAL A 54 -10.86 -6.68 -5.82
N THR A 55 -11.84 -7.38 -5.25
CA THR A 55 -11.58 -8.43 -4.25
C THR A 55 -12.00 -9.79 -4.77
N VAL A 56 -11.22 -10.81 -4.45
CA VAL A 56 -11.50 -12.21 -4.82
C VAL A 56 -11.26 -13.14 -3.62
N PRO A 57 -11.94 -14.30 -3.57
CA PRO A 57 -11.68 -15.29 -2.52
C PRO A 57 -10.34 -16.02 -2.74
N PRO A 58 -9.70 -16.55 -1.68
CA PRO A 58 -8.40 -17.21 -1.77
C PRO A 58 -8.41 -18.49 -2.59
N ASN A 59 -9.57 -19.10 -2.79
CA ASN A 59 -9.74 -20.34 -3.53
C ASN A 59 -10.06 -20.15 -5.03
N ILE A 60 -10.08 -18.92 -5.53
CA ILE A 60 -10.19 -18.68 -6.98
C ILE A 60 -9.00 -19.29 -7.72
N GLY A 61 -9.22 -19.76 -8.95
CA GLY A 61 -8.13 -20.22 -9.81
C GLY A 61 -7.18 -19.10 -10.20
N VAL A 62 -5.88 -19.38 -10.27
CA VAL A 62 -4.89 -18.36 -10.67
C VAL A 62 -5.19 -17.83 -12.08
N ALA A 63 -5.59 -18.71 -13.02
CA ALA A 63 -5.97 -18.28 -14.37
C ALA A 63 -7.16 -17.32 -14.39
N ASP A 64 -8.16 -17.55 -13.52
CA ASP A 64 -9.33 -16.68 -13.40
C ASP A 64 -8.97 -15.34 -12.76
N ALA A 65 -8.09 -15.35 -11.74
CA ALA A 65 -7.59 -14.13 -11.12
C ALA A 65 -6.82 -13.26 -12.14
N ILE A 66 -5.94 -13.85 -12.94
CA ILE A 66 -5.21 -13.13 -14.00
C ILE A 66 -6.19 -12.54 -15.03
N ARG A 67 -7.24 -13.29 -15.38
CA ARG A 67 -8.28 -12.79 -16.29
C ARG A 67 -8.99 -11.58 -15.68
N GLN A 68 -9.37 -11.64 -14.40
CA GLN A 68 -10.00 -10.51 -13.72
C GLN A 68 -9.07 -9.28 -13.64
N MET A 69 -7.77 -9.47 -13.42
CA MET A 69 -6.81 -8.37 -13.47
C MET A 69 -6.79 -7.71 -14.85
N HIS A 70 -6.79 -8.51 -15.90
CA HIS A 70 -6.81 -8.00 -17.28
C HIS A 70 -8.12 -7.28 -17.63
N GLU A 71 -9.27 -7.87 -17.30
CA GLU A 71 -10.59 -7.32 -17.59
C GLU A 71 -10.88 -5.99 -16.85
N ASN A 72 -10.31 -5.84 -15.65
CA ASN A 72 -10.46 -4.62 -14.84
C ASN A 72 -9.28 -3.64 -15.02
N GLU A 73 -8.31 -3.95 -15.88
CA GLU A 73 -7.12 -3.13 -16.12
C GLU A 73 -6.36 -2.80 -14.83
N ILE A 74 -6.23 -3.78 -13.93
CA ILE A 74 -5.55 -3.64 -12.63
C ILE A 74 -4.36 -4.60 -12.53
N ASP A 75 -3.38 -4.22 -11.74
CA ASP A 75 -2.16 -4.97 -11.48
C ASP A 75 -2.08 -5.56 -10.06
N CYS A 76 -3.15 -5.40 -9.28
CA CYS A 76 -3.26 -5.92 -7.92
C CYS A 76 -4.71 -6.34 -7.59
N LEU A 77 -4.87 -7.56 -7.10
CA LEU A 77 -6.11 -8.08 -6.53
C LEU A 77 -5.98 -8.17 -5.01
N LEU A 78 -7.03 -7.80 -4.29
CA LEU A 78 -7.13 -8.03 -2.87
C LEU A 78 -7.80 -9.38 -2.60
N ILE A 79 -7.16 -10.20 -1.78
CA ILE A 79 -7.70 -11.50 -1.42
C ILE A 79 -8.42 -11.36 -0.09
N ALA A 80 -9.73 -11.60 -0.12
CA ALA A 80 -10.58 -11.47 1.06
C ALA A 80 -11.25 -12.80 1.39
N LEU A 81 -11.34 -13.10 2.68
CA LEU A 81 -12.08 -14.22 3.26
C LEU A 81 -13.04 -13.67 4.31
N ASP A 82 -14.31 -14.01 4.20
CA ASP A 82 -15.36 -13.51 5.10
C ASP A 82 -15.36 -11.97 5.26
N GLY A 83 -15.07 -11.27 4.16
CA GLY A 83 -14.98 -9.82 4.10
C GLY A 83 -13.69 -9.20 4.63
N ARG A 84 -12.76 -9.99 5.16
CA ARG A 84 -11.48 -9.51 5.70
C ARG A 84 -10.34 -9.78 4.72
N LEU A 85 -9.42 -8.83 4.64
CA LEU A 85 -8.21 -8.98 3.84
C LEU A 85 -7.32 -10.09 4.43
N VAL A 86 -6.94 -11.05 3.58
CA VAL A 86 -6.03 -12.16 3.96
C VAL A 86 -4.79 -12.20 3.09
N GLY A 87 -4.75 -11.46 1.99
CA GLY A 87 -3.59 -11.44 1.09
C GLY A 87 -3.75 -10.46 -0.05
N VAL A 88 -2.68 -10.33 -0.83
CA VAL A 88 -2.64 -9.62 -2.11
C VAL A 88 -2.05 -10.53 -3.17
N PHE A 89 -2.52 -10.38 -4.41
CA PHE A 89 -2.01 -11.06 -5.58
C PHE A 89 -1.76 -10.03 -6.68
N THR A 90 -0.53 -9.94 -7.14
CA THR A 90 -0.09 -8.91 -8.09
C THR A 90 0.35 -9.51 -9.43
N ASP A 91 0.52 -8.66 -10.44
CA ASP A 91 1.13 -9.01 -11.72
C ASP A 91 2.51 -9.67 -11.52
N ARG A 92 3.31 -9.17 -10.58
CA ARG A 92 4.60 -9.75 -10.21
C ARG A 92 4.46 -11.17 -9.66
N ASP A 93 3.47 -11.45 -8.82
CA ASP A 93 3.21 -12.80 -8.29
C ASP A 93 2.81 -13.75 -9.42
N ALA A 94 1.95 -13.29 -10.32
CA ALA A 94 1.56 -14.05 -11.51
C ALA A 94 2.78 -14.34 -12.39
N PHE A 95 3.63 -13.36 -12.64
CA PHE A 95 4.78 -13.48 -13.51
C PHE A 95 5.90 -14.36 -12.91
N VAL A 96 6.30 -14.08 -11.67
CA VAL A 96 7.47 -14.74 -11.04
C VAL A 96 7.15 -16.14 -10.54
N LYS A 97 5.96 -16.33 -9.96
CA LYS A 97 5.60 -17.57 -9.28
C LYS A 97 4.85 -18.57 -10.18
N ALA A 98 4.22 -18.09 -11.26
CA ALA A 98 3.31 -18.88 -12.08
C ALA A 98 3.83 -19.24 -13.47
N VAL A 99 4.93 -18.62 -13.92
CA VAL A 99 5.46 -18.74 -15.29
C VAL A 99 5.72 -20.19 -15.76
N ASP A 100 6.16 -21.08 -14.87
CA ASP A 100 6.51 -22.47 -15.22
C ASP A 100 5.45 -23.48 -14.80
N LYS A 101 4.25 -23.03 -14.40
CA LYS A 101 3.23 -23.90 -13.81
C LYS A 101 1.96 -23.95 -14.65
N ARG A 102 1.24 -25.05 -14.57
CA ARG A 102 -0.10 -25.18 -15.15
C ARG A 102 -1.09 -24.37 -14.31
N LEU A 103 -1.28 -23.09 -14.63
CA LEU A 103 -2.06 -22.11 -13.87
C LEU A 103 -3.47 -22.59 -13.50
N GLN A 104 -4.05 -23.48 -14.33
CA GLN A 104 -5.37 -24.03 -14.12
C GLN A 104 -5.47 -24.96 -12.90
N LEU A 105 -4.34 -25.47 -12.39
CA LEU A 105 -4.30 -26.41 -11.27
C LEU A 105 -4.13 -25.72 -9.90
N TYR A 106 -3.81 -24.42 -9.91
CA TYR A 106 -3.45 -23.70 -8.69
C TYR A 106 -4.53 -22.69 -8.28
N LYS A 107 -4.58 -22.42 -6.98
CA LYS A 107 -5.42 -21.40 -6.37
C LYS A 107 -4.58 -20.18 -6.02
N VAL A 108 -5.22 -19.01 -5.97
CA VAL A 108 -4.52 -17.75 -5.64
C VAL A 108 -3.83 -17.83 -4.28
N ARG A 109 -4.42 -18.51 -3.30
CA ARG A 109 -3.81 -18.73 -1.98
C ARG A 109 -2.42 -19.39 -2.02
N ASP A 110 -2.11 -20.14 -3.10
CA ASP A 110 -0.83 -20.83 -3.26
C ASP A 110 0.29 -19.88 -3.71
N PHE A 111 -0.09 -18.68 -4.19
CA PHE A 111 0.83 -17.69 -4.78
C PHE A 111 0.69 -16.29 -4.20
N MET A 112 -0.41 -15.96 -3.54
CA MET A 112 -0.62 -14.65 -2.93
C MET A 112 0.48 -14.34 -1.90
N THR A 113 0.71 -13.07 -1.63
CA THR A 113 1.43 -12.61 -0.45
C THR A 113 0.42 -12.54 0.70
N PRO A 114 0.52 -13.43 1.70
CA PRO A 114 -0.38 -13.43 2.84
C PRO A 114 -0.02 -12.30 3.81
N ASP A 115 -1.00 -11.87 4.60
CA ASP A 115 -0.84 -10.87 5.66
C ASP A 115 -0.05 -9.62 5.20
N PRO A 116 -0.55 -8.93 4.15
CA PRO A 116 0.17 -7.81 3.57
C PRO A 116 0.22 -6.62 4.53
N VAL A 117 1.27 -5.79 4.37
CA VAL A 117 1.30 -4.47 5.00
C VAL A 117 0.12 -3.66 4.50
N VAL A 118 -0.59 -3.01 5.41
CA VAL A 118 -1.79 -2.23 5.13
C VAL A 118 -1.65 -0.78 5.55
N LEU A 119 -2.53 0.06 5.03
CA LEU A 119 -2.74 1.44 5.42
C LEU A 119 -4.16 1.60 5.95
N ARG A 120 -4.34 2.63 6.78
CA ARG A 120 -5.65 3.16 7.17
C ARG A 120 -5.95 4.40 6.33
N LYS A 121 -7.22 4.74 6.15
CA LYS A 121 -7.60 5.92 5.36
C LYS A 121 -7.16 7.25 5.95
N ASP A 122 -6.93 7.29 7.26
CA ASP A 122 -6.37 8.42 7.99
C ASP A 122 -4.83 8.44 8.04
N ASP A 123 -4.15 7.40 7.50
CA ASP A 123 -2.70 7.45 7.27
C ASP A 123 -2.37 8.56 6.26
N THR A 124 -1.20 9.18 6.45
CA THR A 124 -0.73 10.23 5.55
C THR A 124 -0.01 9.66 4.33
N LEU A 125 0.10 10.48 3.29
CA LEU A 125 0.89 10.15 2.11
C LEU A 125 2.35 9.84 2.46
N ALA A 126 2.91 10.53 3.45
CA ALA A 126 4.25 10.25 3.96
C ALA A 126 4.39 8.82 4.50
N ILE A 127 3.39 8.33 5.24
CA ILE A 127 3.37 6.95 5.74
C ILE A 127 3.32 5.95 4.59
N ALA A 128 2.50 6.19 3.57
CA ALA A 128 2.42 5.34 2.39
C ALA A 128 3.76 5.25 1.66
N ILE A 129 4.38 6.39 1.38
CA ILE A 129 5.69 6.48 0.73
C ILE A 129 6.74 5.73 1.53
N HIS A 130 6.78 5.95 2.85
CA HIS A 130 7.73 5.29 3.73
C HIS A 130 7.57 3.77 3.71
N LYS A 131 6.34 3.25 3.87
CA LYS A 131 6.06 1.81 3.82
C LYS A 131 6.44 1.21 2.46
N MET A 132 6.17 1.92 1.35
CA MET A 132 6.58 1.49 0.01
C MET A 132 8.10 1.43 -0.14
N ALA A 133 8.81 2.46 0.33
CA ALA A 133 10.26 2.56 0.20
C ALA A 133 11.00 1.49 1.03
N VAL A 134 10.60 1.31 2.28
CA VAL A 134 11.25 0.34 3.19
C VAL A 134 10.89 -1.10 2.82
N GLY A 135 9.62 -1.37 2.52
CA GLY A 135 9.14 -2.71 2.23
C GLY A 135 9.32 -3.15 0.77
N GLY A 136 9.66 -2.23 -0.14
CA GLY A 136 9.73 -2.50 -1.57
C GLY A 136 8.37 -2.81 -2.20
N PHE A 137 7.28 -2.39 -1.56
CA PHE A 137 5.92 -2.60 -2.05
C PHE A 137 5.57 -1.58 -3.12
N ARG A 138 4.86 -2.02 -4.16
CA ARG A 138 4.30 -1.14 -5.18
C ARG A 138 2.80 -0.90 -4.99
N HIS A 139 2.15 -1.74 -4.20
CA HIS A 139 0.73 -1.72 -3.89
C HIS A 139 0.56 -1.97 -2.40
N ILE A 140 -0.22 -1.12 -1.73
CA ILE A 140 -0.57 -1.31 -0.32
C ILE A 140 -2.08 -1.20 -0.17
N PRO A 141 -2.74 -2.23 0.37
CA PRO A 141 -4.17 -2.17 0.67
C PRO A 141 -4.50 -1.15 1.75
N ILE A 142 -5.62 -0.47 1.60
CA ILE A 142 -6.23 0.33 2.65
C ILE A 142 -7.37 -0.48 3.25
N VAL A 143 -7.41 -0.58 4.57
CA VAL A 143 -8.43 -1.34 5.29
C VAL A 143 -9.08 -0.51 6.39
N ASP A 144 -10.30 -0.91 6.79
CA ASP A 144 -10.97 -0.38 7.98
C ASP A 144 -10.49 -1.09 9.26
N ASP A 145 -11.11 -0.74 10.40
CA ASP A 145 -10.77 -1.31 11.71
C ASP A 145 -11.09 -2.81 11.81
N ASP A 146 -12.03 -3.28 11.00
CA ASP A 146 -12.40 -4.71 10.90
C ASP A 146 -11.53 -5.48 9.89
N GLN A 147 -10.48 -4.86 9.35
CA GLN A 147 -9.60 -5.42 8.31
C GLN A 147 -10.33 -5.66 6.97
N ARG A 148 -11.41 -4.92 6.71
CA ARG A 148 -12.10 -4.99 5.41
C ARG A 148 -11.38 -4.12 4.40
N PRO A 149 -11.12 -4.62 3.18
CA PRO A 149 -10.46 -3.85 2.14
C PRO A 149 -11.35 -2.70 1.66
N LEU A 150 -10.83 -1.48 1.70
CA LEU A 150 -11.49 -0.26 1.25
C LEU A 150 -10.96 0.21 -0.11
N ALA A 151 -9.66 0.08 -0.35
CA ALA A 151 -8.99 0.51 -1.57
C ALA A 151 -7.59 -0.15 -1.69
N VAL A 152 -6.91 0.13 -2.80
CA VAL A 152 -5.47 -0.12 -2.97
C VAL A 152 -4.82 1.18 -3.42
N VAL A 153 -3.73 1.55 -2.78
CA VAL A 153 -2.85 2.62 -3.26
C VAL A 153 -1.62 2.03 -3.94
N SER A 154 -1.34 2.48 -5.15
CA SER A 154 -0.12 2.11 -5.86
C SER A 154 0.93 3.22 -5.82
N ALA A 155 2.20 2.85 -6.06
CA ALA A 155 3.27 3.83 -6.21
C ALA A 155 3.00 4.80 -7.38
N ALA A 156 2.31 4.35 -8.42
CA ALA A 156 1.90 5.18 -9.54
C ALA A 156 0.81 6.20 -9.13
N ASP A 157 -0.11 5.82 -8.24
CA ASP A 157 -1.14 6.74 -7.72
C ASP A 157 -0.50 7.84 -6.89
N VAL A 158 0.43 7.48 -6.00
CA VAL A 158 1.23 8.42 -5.21
C VAL A 158 1.98 9.39 -6.12
N PHE A 159 2.66 8.87 -7.14
CA PHE A 159 3.41 9.70 -8.08
C PHE A 159 2.50 10.67 -8.86
N ARG A 160 1.37 10.19 -9.37
CA ARG A 160 0.39 11.04 -10.09
C ARG A 160 -0.18 12.13 -9.20
N HIS A 161 -0.48 11.82 -7.94
CA HIS A 161 -0.98 12.78 -6.98
C HIS A 161 0.04 13.90 -6.71
N ILE A 162 1.30 13.54 -6.45
CA ILE A 162 2.38 14.50 -6.24
C ILE A 162 2.56 15.41 -7.47
N VAL A 163 2.63 14.82 -8.67
CA VAL A 163 2.78 15.61 -9.92
C VAL A 163 1.59 16.52 -10.16
N GLY A 164 0.37 16.05 -9.91
CA GLY A 164 -0.84 16.86 -10.03
C GLY A 164 -0.89 18.05 -9.07
N SER A 165 -0.23 17.94 -7.92
CA SER A 165 -0.13 19.00 -6.93
C SER A 165 0.99 20.02 -7.25
N LEU A 166 1.90 19.72 -8.19
CA LEU A 166 2.99 20.61 -8.62
C LEU A 166 2.55 21.62 -9.69
N GLY A 167 1.41 21.47 -10.32
CA GLY A 167 0.87 22.31 -11.41
C GLY A 167 -0.21 23.21 -10.97
#